data_e5d52bb7ef4a61b2baa59634210e98f4
#
_entry.id   e5d52bb7ef4a61b2baa59634210e98f4
#
_cell.length_a   1.000
_cell.length_b   1.000
_cell.length_c   1.000
_cell.angle_alpha   90.00
_cell.angle_beta   90.00
_cell.angle_gamma   90.00
#
_symmetry.space_group_name_H-M   'P 1'
#
loop_
_entity.id
_entity.type
_entity.pdbx_description
1 polymer ?
#
loop_
_entity_poly.entity_id
_entity_poly.type
_entity_poly.pdbx_seq_one_letter_code
_entity_poly.pdbx_strand_id
1 'polypeptide(L)'
;ICPISNQLLGYHPDLRTHPACSLMRSGIACCIANDDPQLFGNPGVSYDFWSAYMAMDLDLEQIKAMVYTAYYYYQTNGCGEANENIIRNNFDYMWESFVARALAEWQ
;
A
#
# COMPACT_ATOMS: atom_id res chain seq x y z
N ILE A 1 -6.54 -1.27 -4.26
CA ILE A 1 -6.84 -0.02 -4.95
C ILE A 1 -5.70 0.37 -5.87
N CYS A 2 -6.01 1.03 -6.98
CA CYS A 2 -5.05 1.47 -7.99
C CYS A 2 -5.18 2.98 -8.21
N PRO A 3 -4.62 3.82 -7.32
CA PRO A 3 -4.92 5.25 -7.27
C PRO A 3 -4.63 5.98 -8.59
N ILE A 4 -3.46 5.79 -9.17
CA ILE A 4 -3.08 6.47 -10.42
C ILE A 4 -3.95 6.01 -11.58
N SER A 5 -4.17 4.71 -11.73
CA SER A 5 -5.08 4.15 -12.74
C SER A 5 -6.49 4.71 -12.59
N ASN A 6 -7.04 4.72 -11.37
CA ASN A 6 -8.36 5.25 -11.10
C ASN A 6 -8.47 6.74 -11.47
N GLN A 7 -7.43 7.52 -11.26
CA GLN A 7 -7.38 8.92 -11.64
C GLN A 7 -7.29 9.11 -13.16
N LEU A 8 -6.36 8.42 -13.81
CA LEU A 8 -6.11 8.56 -15.26
C LEU A 8 -7.28 8.05 -16.11
N LEU A 9 -7.95 7.00 -15.66
CA LEU A 9 -9.16 6.47 -16.33
C LEU A 9 -10.42 7.29 -16.01
N GLY A 10 -10.33 8.30 -15.16
CA GLY A 10 -11.43 9.21 -14.84
C GLY A 10 -12.46 8.66 -13.86
N TYR A 11 -12.23 7.49 -13.25
CA TYR A 11 -13.14 6.95 -12.25
C TYR A 11 -13.15 7.80 -10.97
N HIS A 12 -11.99 8.26 -10.54
CA HIS A 12 -11.81 9.16 -9.40
C HIS A 12 -10.77 10.22 -9.74
N PRO A 13 -11.16 11.30 -10.45
CA PRO A 13 -10.23 12.35 -10.87
C PRO A 13 -9.55 13.06 -9.71
N ASP A 14 -10.23 13.16 -8.57
CA ASP A 14 -9.69 13.70 -7.33
C ASP A 14 -9.51 12.58 -6.30
N LEU A 15 -8.26 12.18 -6.06
CA LEU A 15 -7.94 11.10 -5.12
C LEU A 15 -8.30 11.42 -3.66
N ARG A 16 -8.51 12.70 -3.32
CA ARG A 16 -8.97 13.10 -1.98
C ARG A 16 -10.38 12.58 -1.69
N THR A 17 -11.16 12.36 -2.72
CA THR A 17 -12.54 11.82 -2.64
C THR A 17 -12.63 10.33 -2.98
N HIS A 18 -11.49 9.66 -3.08
CA HIS A 18 -11.46 8.23 -3.42
C HIS A 18 -12.17 7.39 -2.35
N PRO A 19 -13.02 6.43 -2.73
CA PRO A 19 -13.80 5.62 -1.78
C PRO A 19 -12.96 4.79 -0.82
N ALA A 20 -11.69 4.52 -1.14
CA ALA A 20 -10.76 3.84 -0.25
C ALA A 20 -10.63 4.53 1.12
N CYS A 21 -10.75 5.87 1.17
CA CYS A 21 -10.72 6.61 2.43
C CYS A 21 -11.85 6.18 3.38
N SER A 22 -13.06 6.03 2.85
CA SER A 22 -14.22 5.57 3.63
C SER A 22 -14.10 4.10 4.01
N LEU A 23 -13.62 3.26 3.09
CA LEU A 23 -13.41 1.82 3.33
C LEU A 23 -12.40 1.59 4.46
N MET A 24 -11.26 2.27 4.43
CA MET A 24 -10.24 2.17 5.49
C MET A 24 -10.77 2.66 6.84
N ARG A 25 -11.53 3.76 6.87
CA ARG A 25 -12.17 4.26 8.10
C ARG A 25 -13.20 3.30 8.66
N SER A 26 -13.81 2.48 7.82
CA SER A 26 -14.73 1.42 8.21
C SER A 26 -14.04 0.12 8.65
N GLY A 27 -12.70 0.11 8.71
CA GLY A 27 -11.91 -1.05 9.11
C GLY A 27 -11.70 -2.09 8.01
N ILE A 28 -12.01 -1.75 6.75
CA ILE A 28 -11.78 -2.64 5.62
C ILE A 28 -10.31 -2.56 5.23
N ALA A 29 -9.64 -3.70 5.22
CA ALA A 29 -8.24 -3.81 4.81
C ALA A 29 -8.11 -3.49 3.31
N CYS A 30 -7.21 -2.56 2.99
CA CYS A 30 -6.91 -2.14 1.63
C CYS A 30 -5.41 -2.34 1.35
N CYS A 31 -5.09 -2.67 0.11
CA CYS A 31 -3.72 -2.65 -0.38
C CYS A 31 -3.64 -1.85 -1.68
N ILE A 32 -2.43 -1.37 -2.01
CA ILE A 32 -2.17 -0.57 -3.20
C ILE A 32 -1.54 -1.45 -4.28
N ALA A 33 -2.02 -1.28 -5.50
CA ALA A 33 -1.46 -1.86 -6.72
C ALA A 33 -1.39 -0.80 -7.82
N ASN A 34 -0.60 -1.05 -8.85
CA ASN A 34 -0.39 -0.08 -9.93
C ASN A 34 -1.13 -0.40 -11.23
N ASP A 35 -1.93 -1.47 -11.26
CA ASP A 35 -2.72 -1.89 -12.43
C ASP A 35 -1.84 -2.11 -13.69
N ASP A 36 -1.82 -1.16 -14.61
CA ASP A 36 -1.07 -1.22 -15.88
C ASP A 36 0.13 -0.23 -15.88
N PRO A 37 1.23 -0.53 -15.18
CA PRO A 37 2.32 0.42 -14.98
C PRO A 37 2.98 0.87 -16.28
N GLN A 38 3.09 -0.01 -17.26
CA GLN A 38 3.68 0.32 -18.55
C GLN A 38 2.80 1.28 -19.37
N LEU A 39 1.48 1.11 -19.31
CA LEU A 39 0.54 1.99 -19.98
C LEU A 39 0.59 3.43 -19.43
N PHE A 40 0.78 3.54 -18.12
CA PHE A 40 0.80 4.83 -17.43
C PHE A 40 2.21 5.44 -17.30
N GLY A 41 3.24 4.77 -17.85
CA GLY A 41 4.62 5.21 -17.75
C GLY A 41 5.20 5.17 -16.33
N ASN A 42 4.62 4.35 -15.47
CA ASN A 42 5.00 4.21 -14.07
C ASN A 42 5.69 2.85 -13.85
N PRO A 43 6.99 2.82 -13.57
CA PRO A 43 7.76 1.57 -13.49
C PRO A 43 7.46 0.72 -12.24
N GLY A 44 6.65 1.21 -11.30
CA GLY A 44 6.35 0.49 -10.07
C GLY A 44 5.27 1.16 -9.23
N VAL A 45 5.00 0.58 -8.07
CA VAL A 45 3.91 0.97 -7.17
C VAL A 45 4.24 2.19 -6.29
N SER A 46 5.48 2.69 -6.32
CA SER A 46 5.92 3.78 -5.43
C SER A 46 5.14 5.07 -5.65
N TYR A 47 4.81 5.40 -6.89
CA TYR A 47 3.99 6.59 -7.20
C TYR A 47 2.55 6.44 -6.72
N ASP A 48 2.00 5.24 -6.76
CA ASP A 48 0.66 4.97 -6.22
C ASP A 48 0.64 5.17 -4.70
N PHE A 49 1.65 4.67 -3.98
CA PHE A 49 1.81 4.93 -2.54
C PHE A 49 1.98 6.41 -2.23
N TRP A 50 2.83 7.11 -3.01
CA TRP A 50 3.03 8.55 -2.84
C TRP A 50 1.73 9.33 -3.07
N SER A 51 1.03 9.03 -4.15
CA SER A 51 -0.23 9.70 -4.50
C SER A 51 -1.30 9.46 -3.44
N ALA A 52 -1.41 8.23 -2.94
CA ALA A 52 -2.33 7.88 -1.86
C ALA A 52 -1.96 8.60 -0.55
N TYR A 53 -0.68 8.58 -0.18
CA TYR A 53 -0.18 9.27 1.02
C TYR A 53 -0.56 10.75 1.02
N MET A 54 -0.28 11.44 -0.09
CA MET A 54 -0.55 12.87 -0.22
C MET A 54 -2.03 13.22 -0.33
N ALA A 55 -2.81 12.44 -1.08
CA ALA A 55 -4.19 12.77 -1.39
C ALA A 55 -5.19 12.28 -0.33
N MET A 56 -4.90 11.16 0.30
CA MET A 56 -5.81 10.51 1.26
C MET A 56 -5.45 10.82 2.72
N ASP A 57 -4.47 11.69 2.95
CA ASP A 57 -4.01 12.10 4.28
C ASP A 57 -3.65 10.88 5.16
N LEU A 58 -2.86 9.99 4.60
CA LEU A 58 -2.42 8.78 5.28
C LEU A 58 -1.20 9.08 6.16
N ASP A 59 -1.14 8.43 7.31
CA ASP A 59 0.07 8.40 8.12
C ASP A 59 0.96 7.17 7.82
N LEU A 60 2.15 7.13 8.41
CA LEU A 60 3.10 6.03 8.17
C LEU A 60 2.61 4.69 8.73
N GLU A 61 1.81 4.70 9.79
CA GLU A 61 1.22 3.48 10.35
C GLU A 61 0.18 2.89 9.40
N GLN A 62 -0.62 3.75 8.77
CA GLN A 62 -1.58 3.33 7.75
C GLN A 62 -0.88 2.78 6.51
N ILE A 63 0.20 3.42 6.05
CA ILE A 63 1.04 2.91 4.96
C ILE A 63 1.63 1.54 5.33
N LYS A 64 2.20 1.40 6.52
CA LYS A 64 2.71 0.13 7.04
C LYS A 64 1.63 -0.97 7.04
N ALA A 65 0.43 -0.62 7.51
CA ALA A 65 -0.69 -1.55 7.53
C ALA A 65 -1.12 -2.02 6.13
N MET A 66 -1.12 -1.11 5.16
CA MET A 66 -1.44 -1.46 3.76
C MET A 66 -0.37 -2.38 3.15
N VAL A 67 0.91 -2.12 3.40
CA VAL A 67 2.02 -2.98 2.96
C VAL A 67 1.94 -4.34 3.64
N TYR A 68 1.66 -4.38 4.94
CA TYR A 68 1.46 -5.64 5.67
C TYR A 68 0.29 -6.45 5.11
N THR A 69 -0.82 -5.81 4.81
CA THR A 69 -1.99 -6.45 4.20
C THR A 69 -1.63 -7.14 2.90
N ALA A 70 -0.92 -6.46 2.01
CA ALA A 70 -0.47 -7.04 0.75
C ALA A 70 0.47 -8.23 0.97
N TYR A 71 1.42 -8.09 1.90
CA TYR A 71 2.35 -9.16 2.25
C TYR A 71 1.64 -10.38 2.85
N TYR A 72 0.71 -10.18 3.77
CA TYR A 72 -0.08 -11.24 4.38
C TYR A 72 -0.88 -12.04 3.35
N TYR A 73 -1.63 -11.35 2.48
CA TYR A 73 -2.40 -12.03 1.43
C TYR A 73 -1.53 -12.75 0.40
N TYR A 74 -0.36 -12.22 0.10
CA TYR A 74 0.62 -12.91 -0.74
C TYR A 74 1.11 -14.20 -0.09
N GLN A 75 1.47 -14.20 1.19
CA GLN A 75 1.98 -15.37 1.92
C GLN A 75 0.92 -16.46 2.12
N THR A 76 -0.33 -16.06 2.24
CA THR A 76 -1.45 -16.98 2.50
C THR A 76 -2.19 -17.41 1.24
N ASN A 77 -1.80 -16.91 0.07
CA ASN A 77 -2.57 -17.07 -1.19
C ASN A 77 -4.07 -16.72 -1.01
N GLY A 78 -4.39 -15.83 -0.07
CA GLY A 78 -5.76 -15.45 0.27
C GLY A 78 -6.53 -16.49 1.09
N CYS A 79 -5.93 -17.63 1.47
CA CYS A 79 -6.62 -18.72 2.17
C CYS A 79 -6.52 -18.68 3.69
N GLY A 80 -5.71 -17.82 4.26
CA GLY A 80 -5.66 -17.60 5.72
C GLY A 80 -5.06 -18.72 6.57
N GLU A 81 -4.51 -19.78 5.98
CA GLU A 81 -4.01 -20.97 6.70
C GLU A 81 -2.52 -20.92 7.07
N ALA A 82 -1.88 -19.75 6.99
CA ALA A 82 -0.49 -19.64 7.40
C ALA A 82 -0.36 -19.22 8.87
N ASN A 83 0.78 -19.57 9.48
CA ASN A 83 1.08 -19.10 10.83
C ASN A 83 1.26 -17.59 10.86
N GLU A 84 0.25 -16.87 11.31
CA GLU A 84 0.20 -15.41 11.33
C GLU A 84 1.37 -14.80 12.11
N ASN A 85 1.80 -15.44 13.20
CA ASN A 85 2.92 -14.95 14.00
C ASN A 85 4.25 -14.98 13.21
N ILE A 86 4.48 -16.03 12.42
CA ILE A 86 5.68 -16.12 11.57
C ILE A 86 5.64 -15.04 10.49
N ILE A 87 4.48 -14.86 9.83
CA ILE A 87 4.31 -13.86 8.79
C ILE A 87 4.54 -12.47 9.36
N ARG A 88 3.97 -12.15 10.50
CA ARG A 88 4.13 -10.86 11.18
C ARG A 88 5.58 -10.60 11.58
N ASN A 89 6.22 -11.55 12.23
CA ASN A 89 7.62 -11.40 12.64
C ASN A 89 8.57 -11.20 11.44
N ASN A 90 8.37 -11.92 10.35
CA ASN A 90 9.15 -11.73 9.13
C ASN A 90 8.90 -10.35 8.51
N PHE A 91 7.65 -9.90 8.48
CA PHE A 91 7.30 -8.56 8.00
C PHE A 91 7.96 -7.47 8.84
N ASP A 92 7.83 -7.55 10.17
CA ASP A 92 8.38 -6.55 11.09
C ASP A 92 9.91 -6.45 10.93
N TYR A 93 10.60 -7.58 10.80
CA TYR A 93 12.05 -7.59 10.51
C TYR A 93 12.39 -6.87 9.19
N MET A 94 11.64 -7.16 8.12
CA MET A 94 11.86 -6.50 6.83
C MET A 94 11.54 -5.00 6.89
N TRP A 95 10.48 -4.63 7.60
CA TRP A 95 10.08 -3.24 7.76
C TRP A 95 11.13 -2.44 8.54
N GLU A 96 11.60 -2.95 9.67
CA GLU A 96 12.66 -2.31 10.47
C GLU A 96 13.96 -2.18 9.66
N SER A 97 14.32 -3.20 8.90
CA SER A 97 15.47 -3.16 8.01
C SER A 97 15.33 -2.10 6.91
N PHE A 98 14.13 -1.95 6.35
CA PHE A 98 13.82 -0.89 5.39
C PHE A 98 13.95 0.49 6.01
N VAL A 99 13.35 0.71 7.17
CA VAL A 99 13.42 1.99 7.88
C VAL A 99 14.85 2.37 8.23
N ALA A 100 15.63 1.41 8.73
CA ALA A 100 17.04 1.65 9.07
C ALA A 100 17.87 2.07 7.84
N ARG A 101 17.66 1.43 6.69
CA ARG A 101 18.33 1.81 5.43
C ARG A 101 17.89 3.20 4.96
N ALA A 102 16.61 3.48 4.98
CA ALA A 102 16.07 4.78 4.59
C ALA A 102 16.68 5.90 5.45
N LEU A 103 16.70 5.73 6.76
CA LEU A 103 17.33 6.70 7.68
C LEU A 103 18.84 6.88 7.42
N ALA A 104 19.56 5.82 7.09
CA ALA A 104 20.99 5.91 6.77
C ALA A 104 21.26 6.68 5.47
N GLU A 105 20.40 6.53 4.47
CA GLU A 105 20.50 7.25 3.19
C GLU A 105 20.21 8.76 3.32
N TRP A 106 19.44 9.18 4.33
CA TRP A 106 19.08 10.59 4.53
C TRP A 106 20.02 11.35 5.48
N GLN A 107 21.01 10.68 6.01
CA GLN A 107 22.06 11.28 6.83
C GLN A 107 23.28 11.65 5.97
#